data_71c834f241fb613c18371cf0cfb82685
#
_entry.id   71c834f241fb613c18371cf0cfb82685
#
_cell.length_a   1.000
_cell.length_b   1.000
_cell.length_c   1.000
_cell.angle_alpha   90.00
_cell.angle_beta   90.00
_cell.angle_gamma   90.00
#
_symmetry.space_group_name_H-M   'P 1'
#
loop_
_entity.id
_entity.type
_entity.pdbx_description
1 polymer ?
#
loop_
_entity_poly.entity_id
_entity_poly.type
_entity_poly.pdbx_seq_one_letter_code
_entity_poly.pdbx_strand_id
1 'polypeptide(L)'
;MKYDIVVNVGCSFMNNDAIYDENNEPTTKYISSFLLSKKLKCDFVNLAGSGFSNERIMRVLYEWVEDNNKTGYYKNPLVIIGLSGTSRYHFQNIETKKYWDLQPEKLNSYGDKALDGMNDKITQKLDTIEN
;
A
#
# COMPACT_ATOMS: atom_id res chain seq x y z
N MET A 1 -9.41 -18.77 -19.93
CA MET A 1 -9.11 -18.93 -18.49
C MET A 1 -10.03 -17.99 -17.70
N LYS A 2 -10.73 -18.49 -16.68
CA LYS A 2 -11.66 -17.68 -15.88
C LYS A 2 -10.95 -17.30 -14.58
N TYR A 3 -10.84 -16.02 -14.32
CA TYR A 3 -10.34 -15.52 -13.03
C TYR A 3 -11.44 -15.64 -11.96
N ASP A 4 -11.07 -15.96 -10.74
CA ASP A 4 -11.97 -16.07 -9.58
C ASP A 4 -11.93 -14.86 -8.65
N ILE A 5 -10.84 -14.08 -8.70
CA ILE A 5 -10.70 -12.81 -7.99
C ILE A 5 -9.80 -11.82 -8.74
N VAL A 6 -10.08 -10.53 -8.62
CA VAL A 6 -9.16 -9.43 -8.95
C VAL A 6 -8.55 -8.87 -7.68
N VAL A 7 -7.24 -8.93 -7.57
CA VAL A 7 -6.44 -8.38 -6.46
C VAL A 7 -5.84 -7.06 -6.90
N ASN A 8 -6.28 -5.96 -6.31
CA ASN A 8 -5.78 -4.62 -6.58
C ASN A 8 -4.75 -4.22 -5.54
N VAL A 9 -3.54 -3.89 -5.93
CA VAL A 9 -2.49 -3.45 -5.02
C VAL A 9 -1.73 -2.25 -5.59
N GLY A 10 -1.38 -1.29 -4.75
CA GLY A 10 -0.70 -0.09 -5.20
C GLY A 10 -0.77 1.06 -4.21
N CYS A 11 -0.46 2.26 -4.69
CA CYS A 11 -0.53 3.49 -3.92
C CYS A 11 -1.93 4.15 -4.01
N SER A 12 -2.02 5.42 -3.62
CA SER A 12 -3.28 6.20 -3.64
C SER A 12 -4.00 6.21 -4.98
N PHE A 13 -3.27 6.19 -6.10
CA PHE A 13 -3.87 6.12 -7.44
C PHE A 13 -4.67 4.83 -7.67
N MET A 14 -4.26 3.74 -7.03
CA MET A 14 -4.95 2.46 -7.11
C MET A 14 -6.03 2.32 -6.04
N ASN A 15 -5.92 3.05 -4.93
CA ASN A 15 -6.86 3.00 -3.81
C ASN A 15 -8.06 3.93 -3.99
N ASN A 16 -7.95 4.93 -4.87
CA ASN A 16 -9.02 5.86 -5.15
C ASN A 16 -9.43 6.74 -3.95
N ASP A 17 -8.47 7.12 -3.12
CA ASP A 17 -8.70 7.91 -1.90
C ASP A 17 -9.35 9.28 -2.13
N ALA A 18 -9.42 9.72 -3.38
CA ALA A 18 -10.00 11.01 -3.76
C ALA A 18 -11.35 10.87 -4.47
N ILE A 19 -11.92 9.68 -4.56
CA ILE A 19 -13.22 9.48 -5.20
C ILE A 19 -14.30 9.22 -4.16
N TYR A 20 -15.26 10.10 -4.18
CA TYR A 20 -16.41 10.08 -3.29
C TYR A 20 -17.67 9.87 -4.14
N ASP A 21 -18.67 9.23 -3.57
CA ASP A 21 -19.97 9.08 -4.19
C ASP A 21 -20.83 10.37 -4.04
N GLU A 22 -22.05 10.32 -4.50
CA GLU A 22 -23.02 11.42 -4.44
C GLU A 22 -23.38 11.83 -3.00
N ASN A 23 -23.12 10.99 -2.01
CA ASN A 23 -23.32 11.25 -0.59
C ASN A 23 -22.04 11.72 0.12
N ASN A 24 -20.97 11.98 -0.62
CA ASN A 24 -19.65 12.35 -0.13
C ASN A 24 -18.98 11.26 0.73
N GLU A 25 -19.31 9.98 0.46
CA GLU A 25 -18.68 8.81 1.10
C GLU A 25 -17.59 8.22 0.19
N PRO A 26 -16.45 7.78 0.76
CA PRO A 26 -15.41 7.10 -0.01
C PRO A 26 -15.96 5.87 -0.74
N THR A 27 -15.70 5.76 -2.03
CA THR A 27 -16.23 4.66 -2.81
C THR A 27 -15.19 3.94 -3.64
N THR A 28 -15.26 2.61 -3.66
CA THR A 28 -14.47 1.75 -4.56
C THR A 28 -15.12 1.60 -5.93
N LYS A 29 -16.33 2.11 -6.12
CA LYS A 29 -17.17 1.92 -7.31
C LYS A 29 -16.49 2.33 -8.62
N TYR A 30 -15.57 3.30 -8.56
CA TYR A 30 -14.87 3.84 -9.73
C TYR A 30 -13.42 3.34 -9.87
N ILE A 31 -12.96 2.46 -9.00
CA ILE A 31 -11.64 1.84 -9.16
C ILE A 31 -11.66 0.97 -10.42
N SER A 32 -10.72 1.19 -11.34
CA SER A 32 -10.67 0.46 -12.61
C SER A 32 -10.59 -1.06 -12.45
N SER A 33 -9.84 -1.53 -11.45
CA SER A 33 -9.74 -2.95 -11.09
C SER A 33 -11.04 -3.51 -10.50
N PHE A 34 -11.80 -2.71 -9.74
CA PHE A 34 -13.14 -3.09 -9.29
C PHE A 34 -14.10 -3.23 -10.47
N LEU A 35 -14.12 -2.26 -11.39
CA LEU A 35 -14.95 -2.33 -12.60
C LEU A 35 -14.59 -3.55 -13.45
N LEU A 36 -13.29 -3.87 -13.53
CA LEU A 36 -12.83 -5.07 -14.22
C LEU A 36 -13.34 -6.34 -13.54
N SER A 37 -13.32 -6.44 -12.20
CA SER A 37 -13.86 -7.60 -11.48
C SER A 37 -15.36 -7.82 -11.77
N LYS A 38 -16.13 -6.73 -11.86
CA LYS A 38 -17.54 -6.77 -12.24
C LYS A 38 -17.73 -7.29 -13.67
N LYS A 39 -16.90 -6.82 -14.61
CA LYS A 39 -16.93 -7.28 -16.00
C LYS A 39 -16.55 -8.76 -16.11
N LEU A 40 -15.58 -9.21 -15.32
CA LEU A 40 -15.14 -10.61 -15.28
C LEU A 40 -16.06 -11.52 -14.44
N LYS A 41 -16.99 -10.93 -13.70
CA LYS A 41 -17.92 -11.63 -12.78
C LYS A 41 -17.16 -12.47 -11.75
N CYS A 42 -16.16 -11.89 -11.12
CA CYS A 42 -15.34 -12.50 -10.08
C CYS A 42 -15.23 -11.59 -8.85
N ASP A 43 -14.69 -12.13 -7.78
CA ASP A 43 -14.47 -11.40 -6.53
C ASP A 43 -13.46 -10.26 -6.69
N PHE A 44 -13.42 -9.35 -5.72
CA PHE A 44 -12.51 -8.23 -5.69
C PHE A 44 -11.94 -8.02 -4.28
N VAL A 45 -10.64 -7.78 -4.21
CA VAL A 45 -9.98 -7.30 -2.99
C VAL A 45 -9.11 -6.09 -3.30
N ASN A 46 -9.22 -5.06 -2.47
CA ASN A 46 -8.40 -3.86 -2.56
C ASN A 46 -7.36 -3.86 -1.43
N LEU A 47 -6.11 -4.03 -1.78
CA LEU A 47 -4.94 -3.99 -0.90
C LEU A 47 -4.12 -2.71 -1.09
N ALA A 48 -4.56 -1.81 -1.97
CA ALA A 48 -3.89 -0.54 -2.21
C ALA A 48 -4.08 0.41 -1.03
N GLY A 49 -3.13 1.28 -0.81
CA GLY A 49 -3.19 2.28 0.25
C GLY A 49 -2.44 3.56 -0.06
N SER A 50 -2.93 4.67 0.48
CA SER A 50 -2.30 5.97 0.32
C SER A 50 -0.88 5.98 0.87
N GLY A 51 0.00 6.57 0.10
CA GLY A 51 1.39 6.75 0.50
C GLY A 51 2.26 5.49 0.43
N PHE A 52 1.73 4.35 0.00
CA PHE A 52 2.51 3.11 -0.06
C PHE A 52 3.75 3.28 -0.95
N SER A 53 4.90 2.86 -0.42
CA SER A 53 6.14 2.65 -1.18
C SER A 53 6.05 1.34 -1.98
N ASN A 54 6.94 1.16 -2.94
CA ASN A 54 6.96 -0.08 -3.74
C ASN A 54 7.26 -1.31 -2.89
N GLU A 55 8.13 -1.20 -1.88
CA GLU A 55 8.42 -2.27 -0.93
C GLU A 55 7.17 -2.68 -0.14
N ARG A 56 6.38 -1.69 0.31
CA ARG A 56 5.14 -1.98 1.02
C ARG A 56 4.08 -2.60 0.12
N ILE A 57 3.96 -2.11 -1.11
CA ILE A 57 3.07 -2.68 -2.13
C ILE A 57 3.37 -4.17 -2.32
N MET A 58 4.64 -4.51 -2.52
CA MET A 58 5.05 -5.91 -2.72
C MET A 58 4.88 -6.76 -1.47
N ARG A 59 5.15 -6.20 -0.28
CA ARG A 59 4.96 -6.93 0.98
C ARG A 59 3.49 -7.28 1.22
N VAL A 60 2.59 -6.33 1.05
CA VAL A 60 1.15 -6.55 1.22
C VAL A 60 0.62 -7.59 0.23
N LEU A 61 1.10 -7.54 -1.01
CA LEU A 61 0.76 -8.56 -2.00
C LEU A 61 1.29 -9.94 -1.59
N TYR A 62 2.54 -10.02 -1.13
CA TYR A 62 3.15 -11.27 -0.70
C TYR A 62 2.38 -11.90 0.48
N GLU A 63 2.04 -11.11 1.49
CA GLU A 63 1.23 -11.55 2.64
C GLU A 63 -0.12 -12.12 2.18
N TRP A 64 -0.79 -11.45 1.25
CA TRP A 64 -2.05 -11.94 0.69
C TRP A 64 -1.87 -13.26 -0.07
N VAL A 65 -0.81 -13.39 -0.89
CA VAL A 65 -0.52 -14.61 -1.64
C VAL A 65 -0.22 -15.78 -0.69
N GLU A 66 0.56 -15.54 0.38
CA GLU A 66 0.82 -16.58 1.39
C GLU A 66 -0.47 -17.07 2.06
N ASP A 67 -1.34 -16.14 2.47
CA ASP A 67 -2.61 -16.51 3.11
C ASP A 67 -3.54 -17.23 2.14
N ASN A 68 -3.62 -16.79 0.90
CA ASN A 68 -4.40 -17.50 -0.12
C ASN A 68 -3.85 -18.90 -0.40
N ASN A 69 -2.53 -19.07 -0.43
CA ASN A 69 -1.87 -20.37 -0.61
C ASN A 69 -2.18 -21.32 0.54
N LYS A 70 -2.21 -20.84 1.78
CA LYS A 70 -2.58 -21.63 2.96
C LYS A 70 -4.03 -22.09 2.92
N THR A 71 -4.93 -21.22 2.51
CA THR A 71 -6.37 -21.53 2.44
C THR A 71 -6.75 -22.27 1.17
N GLY A 72 -6.05 -22.01 0.07
CA GLY A 72 -6.35 -22.50 -1.27
C GLY A 72 -7.71 -22.05 -1.81
N TYR A 73 -8.23 -20.93 -1.29
CA TYR A 73 -9.57 -20.44 -1.59
C TYR A 73 -9.68 -19.98 -3.05
N TYR A 74 -8.79 -19.08 -3.48
CA TYR A 74 -8.73 -18.64 -4.88
C TYR A 74 -7.68 -19.42 -5.65
N LYS A 75 -8.05 -19.92 -6.83
CA LYS A 75 -7.20 -20.75 -7.70
C LYS A 75 -6.58 -19.98 -8.85
N ASN A 76 -7.28 -18.96 -9.34
CA ASN A 76 -6.88 -18.17 -10.51
C ASN A 76 -7.00 -16.67 -10.25
N PRO A 77 -6.21 -16.11 -9.33
CA PRO A 77 -6.24 -14.66 -9.06
C PRO A 77 -5.64 -13.85 -10.22
N LEU A 78 -6.28 -12.75 -10.56
CA LEU A 78 -5.72 -11.70 -11.42
C LEU A 78 -5.19 -10.57 -10.54
N VAL A 79 -3.88 -10.37 -10.55
CA VAL A 79 -3.24 -9.32 -9.76
C VAL A 79 -2.99 -8.08 -10.63
N ILE A 80 -3.42 -6.92 -10.16
CA ILE A 80 -3.17 -5.61 -10.78
C ILE A 80 -2.31 -4.80 -9.83
N ILE A 81 -1.10 -4.43 -10.28
CA ILE A 81 -0.10 -3.73 -9.47
C ILE A 81 0.09 -2.31 -10.02
N GLY A 82 -0.20 -1.31 -9.19
CA GLY A 82 0.12 0.09 -9.46
C GLY A 82 1.33 0.53 -8.65
N LEU A 83 2.50 0.59 -9.27
CA LEU A 83 3.72 1.03 -8.59
C LEU A 83 3.67 2.53 -8.28
N SER A 84 4.26 2.91 -7.15
CA SER A 84 4.46 4.30 -6.75
C SER A 84 5.80 4.84 -7.28
N GLY A 85 6.05 6.14 -7.05
CA GLY A 85 7.35 6.73 -7.32
C GLY A 85 8.47 6.06 -6.55
N THR A 86 9.66 6.00 -7.15
CA THR A 86 10.86 5.35 -6.57
C THR A 86 11.44 6.10 -5.37
N SER A 87 11.01 7.34 -5.13
CA SER A 87 11.44 8.17 -4.00
C SER A 87 10.76 7.83 -2.68
N ARG A 88 9.83 6.87 -2.66
CA ARG A 88 9.12 6.46 -1.44
C ARG A 88 9.82 5.28 -0.81
N TYR A 89 10.04 5.36 0.50
CA TYR A 89 10.72 4.35 1.29
C TYR A 89 9.82 3.81 2.38
N HIS A 90 10.10 2.58 2.78
CA HIS A 90 9.35 1.84 3.77
C HIS A 90 10.28 1.38 4.89
N PHE A 91 9.93 1.74 6.12
CA PHE A 91 10.72 1.40 7.32
C PHE A 91 9.87 0.67 8.34
N GLN A 92 10.47 -0.27 9.02
CA GLN A 92 9.85 -0.87 10.19
C GLN A 92 10.48 -0.29 11.46
N ASN A 93 9.64 0.22 12.36
CA ASN A 93 10.09 0.50 13.72
C ASN A 93 10.35 -0.82 14.43
N ILE A 94 11.60 -1.01 14.88
CA ILE A 94 12.06 -2.29 15.46
C ILE A 94 11.36 -2.59 16.80
N GLU A 95 11.06 -1.56 17.59
CA GLU A 95 10.41 -1.69 18.88
C GLU A 95 8.92 -1.97 18.77
N THR A 96 8.22 -1.12 18.00
CA THR A 96 6.76 -1.20 17.89
C THR A 96 6.28 -2.16 16.80
N LYS A 97 7.18 -2.64 15.94
CA LYS A 97 6.89 -3.44 14.73
C LYS A 97 5.96 -2.76 13.73
N LYS A 98 5.65 -1.48 13.92
CA LYS A 98 4.85 -0.69 12.99
C LYS A 98 5.68 -0.28 11.78
N TYR A 99 5.02 -0.19 10.63
CA TYR A 99 5.63 0.25 9.38
C TYR A 99 5.31 1.73 9.10
N TRP A 100 6.28 2.40 8.52
CA TRP A 100 6.21 3.81 8.15
C TRP A 100 6.60 3.96 6.69
N ASP A 101 5.85 4.76 5.94
CA ASP A 101 6.20 5.12 4.56
C ASP A 101 6.72 6.56 4.55
N LEU A 102 7.95 6.74 4.11
CA LEU A 102 8.56 8.04 3.92
C LEU A 102 8.32 8.51 2.49
N GLN A 103 7.80 9.71 2.35
CA GLN A 103 7.61 10.40 1.08
C GLN A 103 8.44 11.67 1.10
N PRO A 104 9.65 11.69 0.52
CA PRO A 104 10.53 12.86 0.56
C PRO A 104 9.87 14.13 0.03
N GLU A 105 8.99 14.02 -0.95
CA GLU A 105 8.22 15.13 -1.50
C GLU A 105 7.25 15.79 -0.51
N LYS A 106 6.93 15.10 0.57
CA LYS A 106 6.06 15.59 1.64
C LYS A 106 6.80 16.00 2.92
N LEU A 107 8.11 15.89 2.95
CA LEU A 107 8.90 16.24 4.14
C LEU A 107 8.64 17.68 4.63
N ASN A 108 8.45 18.61 3.71
CA ASN A 108 8.12 20.00 4.02
C ASN A 108 6.68 20.20 4.55
N SER A 109 5.81 19.20 4.44
CA SER A 109 4.41 19.28 4.90
C SER A 109 4.18 18.61 6.26
N TYR A 110 5.11 17.79 6.71
CA TYR A 110 5.11 17.22 8.06
C TYR A 110 5.76 18.22 9.02
N GLY A 111 5.16 19.27 9.45
CA GLY A 111 5.74 20.34 10.26
C GLY A 111 7.00 19.97 11.06
N ASP A 112 7.88 20.91 11.26
CA ASP A 112 9.24 20.74 11.80
C ASP A 112 9.37 19.80 13.02
N LYS A 113 8.35 19.75 13.89
CA LYS A 113 8.35 18.89 15.10
C LYS A 113 8.27 17.38 14.83
N ALA A 114 7.65 16.97 13.73
CA ALA A 114 7.60 15.54 13.38
C ALA A 114 8.90 15.09 12.71
N LEU A 115 9.55 16.00 11.98
CA LEU A 115 10.84 15.79 11.34
C LEU A 115 11.98 15.75 12.37
N ASP A 116 12.00 16.64 13.36
CA ASP A 116 13.01 16.67 14.41
C ASP A 116 13.03 15.35 15.18
N GLY A 117 11.86 14.84 15.58
CA GLY A 117 11.75 13.55 16.26
C GLY A 117 12.13 12.33 15.41
N MET A 118 12.01 12.40 14.08
CA MET A 118 12.45 11.34 13.16
C MET A 118 13.96 11.45 12.86
N ASN A 119 14.47 12.66 12.64
CA ASN A 119 15.89 12.89 12.37
C ASN A 119 16.76 12.51 13.58
N ASP A 120 16.35 12.88 14.80
CA ASP A 120 17.07 12.50 16.03
C ASP A 120 17.17 10.98 16.18
N LYS A 121 16.08 10.25 15.89
CA LYS A 121 16.07 8.79 15.97
C LYS A 121 16.86 8.10 14.87
N ILE A 122 16.90 8.66 13.67
CA ILE A 122 17.69 8.13 12.55
C ILE A 122 19.17 8.43 12.80
N THR A 123 19.52 9.63 13.23
CA THR A 123 20.90 10.04 13.54
C THR A 123 21.45 9.22 14.69
N GLN A 124 20.72 9.05 15.79
CA GLN A 124 21.14 8.21 16.91
C GLN A 124 21.37 6.75 16.52
N LYS A 125 20.65 6.23 15.52
CA LYS A 125 20.88 4.87 15.03
C LYS A 125 22.08 4.74 14.12
N LEU A 126 22.35 5.73 13.29
CA LEU A 126 23.55 5.75 12.45
C LEU A 126 24.81 5.82 13.33
N ASP A 127 24.83 6.65 14.36
CA ASP A 127 25.92 6.76 15.32
C ASP A 127 26.18 5.45 16.10
N THR A 128 25.16 4.62 16.30
CA THR A 128 25.30 3.31 16.95
C THR A 128 25.79 2.21 16.01
N ILE A 129 25.72 2.39 14.69
CA ILE A 129 26.22 1.43 13.70
C ILE A 129 27.70 1.68 13.37
N GLU A 130 28.17 2.93 13.48
CA GLU A 130 29.57 3.30 13.23
C GLU A 130 30.51 3.11 14.43
N ASN A 131 29.97 2.80 15.59
CA ASN A 131 30.71 2.48 16.81
C ASN A 131 30.54 1.01 17.20
#